data_88b13aa01e316c8204d7ef2b267df5d2
#
_entry.id   88b13aa01e316c8204d7ef2b267df5d2
#
_cell.length_a   1.000
_cell.length_b   1.000
_cell.length_c   1.000
_cell.angle_alpha   90.00
_cell.angle_beta   90.00
_cell.angle_gamma   90.00
#
_symmetry.space_group_name_H-M   'P 1'
#
loop_
_entity.id
_entity.type
_entity.pdbx_description
1 polymer ?
#
loop_
_entity_poly.entity_id
_entity_poly.type
_entity_poly.pdbx_seq_one_letter_code
_entity_poly.pdbx_strand_id
1 'polypeptide(L)'
;MNIEIYKLAEELDSFNYQQVQDEILAILEKGCSVVLDMTVCHYISSTGLRVLLYSKKVAASKGQELYLVGITDEVNDIMNVTGFNSFFDIFSTMEECQKAIDH
;
A
#
# COMPACT_ATOMS: atom_id res chain seq x y z
N MET A 1 10.34 -9.22 12.09
CA MET A 1 9.94 -8.84 10.72
C MET A 1 10.60 -7.52 10.35
N ASN A 2 11.30 -7.51 9.21
CA ASN A 2 11.89 -6.28 8.71
C ASN A 2 10.84 -5.51 7.91
N ILE A 3 10.67 -4.25 8.22
CA ILE A 3 9.63 -3.42 7.63
C ILE A 3 10.24 -2.14 7.08
N GLU A 4 9.82 -1.74 5.89
CA GLU A 4 10.23 -0.48 5.31
C GLU A 4 8.97 0.33 5.01
N ILE A 5 9.02 1.64 5.27
CA ILE A 5 7.91 2.54 5.00
C ILE A 5 8.14 3.20 3.65
N TYR A 6 7.12 3.14 2.80
CA TYR A 6 7.15 3.79 1.48
C TYR A 6 6.05 4.85 1.44
N LYS A 7 6.43 6.10 1.25
CA LYS A 7 5.47 7.19 1.16
C LYS A 7 4.95 7.32 -0.27
N LEU A 8 3.66 7.13 -0.46
CA LEU A 8 3.03 7.26 -1.76
C LEU A 8 2.97 8.72 -2.17
N ALA A 9 3.10 8.96 -3.49
CA ALA A 9 2.95 10.30 -4.06
C ALA A 9 1.51 10.80 -3.89
N GLU A 10 1.29 12.07 -4.21
CA GLU A 10 -0.04 12.69 -4.11
C GLU A 10 -1.07 11.99 -4.99
N GLU A 11 -0.64 11.37 -6.08
CA GLU A 11 -1.48 10.60 -7.00
C GLU A 11 -0.76 9.31 -7.38
N LEU A 12 -1.54 8.24 -7.56
CA LEU A 12 -1.06 7.01 -8.13
C LEU A 12 -1.92 6.71 -9.35
N ASP A 13 -1.34 6.81 -10.54
CA ASP A 13 -2.10 6.80 -11.79
C ASP A 13 -1.29 6.18 -12.94
N SER A 14 -1.79 6.33 -14.16
CA SER A 14 -1.15 5.77 -15.34
C SER A 14 0.19 6.42 -15.70
N PHE A 15 0.53 7.55 -15.09
CA PHE A 15 1.80 8.22 -15.36
C PHE A 15 2.93 7.71 -14.47
N ASN A 16 2.64 7.37 -13.20
CA ASN A 16 3.69 6.98 -12.25
C ASN A 16 3.56 5.54 -11.73
N TYR A 17 2.57 4.78 -12.19
CA TYR A 17 2.33 3.46 -11.64
C TYR A 17 3.54 2.52 -11.75
N GLN A 18 4.26 2.59 -12.86
CA GLN A 18 5.39 1.68 -13.08
C GLN A 18 6.53 1.97 -12.11
N GLN A 19 6.84 3.25 -11.91
CA GLN A 19 7.88 3.64 -10.96
C GLN A 19 7.50 3.21 -9.54
N VAL A 20 6.25 3.46 -9.14
CA VAL A 20 5.78 3.11 -7.80
C VAL A 20 5.85 1.59 -7.61
N GLN A 21 5.37 0.83 -8.60
CA GLN A 21 5.41 -0.63 -8.54
C GLN A 21 6.84 -1.13 -8.40
N ASP A 22 7.76 -0.61 -9.21
CA ASP A 22 9.16 -1.04 -9.17
C ASP A 22 9.79 -0.75 -7.81
N GLU A 23 9.47 0.39 -7.21
CA GLU A 23 10.01 0.77 -5.91
C GLU A 23 9.45 -0.10 -4.79
N ILE A 24 8.16 -0.41 -4.83
CA ILE A 24 7.55 -1.31 -3.83
C ILE A 24 8.13 -2.72 -3.97
N LEU A 25 8.22 -3.22 -5.19
CA LEU A 25 8.77 -4.56 -5.42
C LEU A 25 10.23 -4.65 -5.00
N ALA A 26 11.01 -3.58 -5.16
CA ALA A 26 12.40 -3.55 -4.70
C ALA A 26 12.50 -3.71 -3.18
N ILE A 27 11.57 -3.12 -2.43
CA ILE A 27 11.50 -3.30 -0.98
C ILE A 27 11.23 -4.76 -0.64
N LEU A 28 10.27 -5.38 -1.31
CA LEU A 28 9.92 -6.76 -1.08
C LEU A 28 11.08 -7.70 -1.45
N GLU A 29 11.82 -7.39 -2.50
CA GLU A 29 12.99 -8.16 -2.92
C GLU A 29 14.09 -8.19 -1.87
N LYS A 30 14.21 -7.13 -1.06
CA LYS A 30 15.18 -7.08 0.03
C LYS A 30 14.80 -7.97 1.22
N GLY A 31 13.64 -8.60 1.17
CA GLY A 31 13.14 -9.41 2.28
C GLY A 31 12.37 -8.60 3.32
N CYS A 32 11.96 -7.38 2.99
CA CYS A 32 11.21 -6.52 3.90
C CYS A 32 9.72 -6.59 3.60
N SER A 33 8.90 -6.51 4.64
CA SER A 33 7.50 -6.15 4.49
C SER A 33 7.41 -4.65 4.27
N VAL A 34 6.32 -4.18 3.70
CA VAL A 34 6.19 -2.76 3.35
C VAL A 34 4.94 -2.16 3.99
N VAL A 35 5.09 -0.95 4.52
CA VAL A 35 3.98 -0.13 4.96
C VAL A 35 3.88 1.04 3.98
N LEU A 36 2.74 1.16 3.32
CA LEU A 36 2.50 2.28 2.41
C LEU A 36 1.88 3.42 3.20
N ASP A 37 2.63 4.51 3.32
CA ASP A 37 2.14 5.75 3.90
C ASP A 37 1.37 6.50 2.83
N MET A 38 0.05 6.55 2.97
CA MET A 38 -0.86 7.12 1.98
C MET A 38 -1.44 8.45 2.42
N THR A 39 -0.83 9.09 3.41
CA THR A 39 -1.39 10.30 4.03
C THR A 39 -1.50 11.49 3.08
N VAL A 40 -0.66 11.56 2.05
CA VAL A 40 -0.72 12.65 1.07
C VAL A 40 -1.36 12.22 -0.25
N CYS A 41 -1.66 10.94 -0.43
CA CYS A 41 -2.25 10.44 -1.67
C CYS A 41 -3.76 10.70 -1.66
N HIS A 42 -4.24 11.52 -2.60
CA HIS A 42 -5.65 11.87 -2.67
C HIS A 42 -6.35 11.34 -3.92
N TYR A 43 -5.62 10.64 -4.79
CA TYR A 43 -6.22 10.03 -5.97
C TYR A 43 -5.50 8.75 -6.35
N ILE A 44 -6.28 7.71 -6.68
CA ILE A 44 -5.75 6.45 -7.22
C ILE A 44 -6.62 6.06 -8.40
N SER A 45 -5.98 5.83 -9.55
CA SER A 45 -6.67 5.32 -10.74
C SER A 45 -6.86 3.81 -10.64
N SER A 46 -7.63 3.24 -11.56
CA SER A 46 -7.77 1.78 -11.64
C SER A 46 -6.43 1.09 -11.87
N THR A 47 -5.53 1.71 -12.65
CA THR A 47 -4.17 1.20 -12.83
C THR A 47 -3.41 1.20 -11.51
N GLY A 48 -3.55 2.29 -10.72
CA GLY A 48 -2.93 2.38 -9.40
C GLY A 48 -3.44 1.32 -8.44
N LEU A 49 -4.75 1.08 -8.42
CA LEU A 49 -5.32 0.04 -7.57
C LEU A 49 -4.75 -1.34 -7.92
N ARG A 50 -4.54 -1.62 -9.21
CA ARG A 50 -3.93 -2.87 -9.64
C ARG A 50 -2.49 -3.01 -9.15
N VAL A 51 -1.73 -1.90 -9.13
CA VAL A 51 -0.37 -1.91 -8.58
C VAL A 51 -0.38 -2.31 -7.12
N LEU A 52 -1.28 -1.74 -6.32
CA LEU A 52 -1.39 -2.08 -4.90
C LEU A 52 -1.77 -3.56 -4.73
N LEU A 53 -2.74 -4.03 -5.49
CA LEU A 53 -3.19 -5.42 -5.39
C LEU A 53 -2.09 -6.40 -5.83
N TYR A 54 -1.41 -6.10 -6.92
CA TYR A 54 -0.31 -6.93 -7.41
C TYR A 54 0.82 -6.99 -6.37
N SER A 55 1.17 -5.85 -5.81
CA SER A 55 2.22 -5.78 -4.79
C SER A 55 1.84 -6.59 -3.54
N LYS A 56 0.57 -6.54 -3.15
CA LYS A 56 0.07 -7.36 -2.04
C LYS A 56 0.22 -8.85 -2.33
N LYS A 57 -0.10 -9.26 -3.55
CA LYS A 57 0.02 -10.67 -3.94
C LYS A 57 1.47 -11.12 -3.96
N VAL A 58 2.38 -10.27 -4.45
CA VAL A 58 3.81 -10.58 -4.44
C VAL A 58 4.31 -10.72 -3.00
N ALA A 59 3.91 -9.80 -2.12
CA ALA A 59 4.28 -9.88 -0.71
C ALA A 59 3.83 -11.21 -0.11
N ALA A 60 2.56 -11.58 -0.32
CA ALA A 60 2.02 -12.84 0.20
C ALA A 60 2.79 -14.04 -0.30
N SER A 61 3.19 -14.05 -1.58
CA SER A 61 3.95 -15.16 -2.16
C SER A 61 5.33 -15.32 -1.54
N LYS A 62 5.86 -14.25 -0.95
CA LYS A 62 7.17 -14.25 -0.28
C LYS A 62 7.07 -14.41 1.24
N GLY A 63 5.85 -14.58 1.76
CA GLY A 63 5.63 -14.64 3.21
C GLY A 63 5.81 -13.29 3.89
N GLN A 64 5.64 -12.21 3.14
CA GLN A 64 5.79 -10.84 3.62
C GLN A 64 4.44 -10.15 3.66
N GLU A 65 4.39 -9.00 4.33
CA GLU A 65 3.15 -8.24 4.52
C GLU A 65 3.21 -6.91 3.77
N LEU A 66 2.03 -6.42 3.39
CA LEU A 66 1.85 -5.09 2.84
C LEU A 66 0.68 -4.45 3.56
N TYR A 67 0.93 -3.33 4.23
CA TYR A 67 -0.08 -2.60 5.00
C TYR A 67 -0.29 -1.22 4.40
N LEU A 68 -1.52 -0.69 4.53
CA LEU A 68 -1.85 0.67 4.12
C LEU A 68 -2.11 1.50 5.38
N VAL A 69 -1.54 2.70 5.44
CA VAL A 69 -1.67 3.57 6.61
C VAL A 69 -2.12 4.96 6.17
N GLY A 70 -3.10 5.49 6.85
CA GLY A 70 -3.52 6.88 6.71
C GLY A 70 -4.19 7.22 5.38
N ILE A 71 -5.01 6.31 4.84
CA ILE A 71 -5.70 6.62 3.58
C ILE A 71 -6.60 7.84 3.75
N THR A 72 -6.58 8.71 2.75
CA THR A 72 -7.42 9.91 2.74
C THR A 72 -8.88 9.53 2.48
N ASP A 73 -9.81 10.46 2.79
CA ASP A 73 -11.23 10.22 2.52
C ASP A 73 -11.48 9.95 1.04
N GLU A 74 -10.80 10.69 0.17
CA GLU A 74 -10.94 10.53 -1.27
C GLU A 74 -10.53 9.13 -1.73
N VAL A 75 -9.39 8.65 -1.25
CA VAL A 75 -8.91 7.30 -1.59
C VAL A 75 -9.81 6.24 -0.96
N ASN A 76 -10.26 6.47 0.28
CA ASN A 76 -11.17 5.55 0.94
C ASN A 76 -12.47 5.38 0.15
N ASP A 77 -13.01 6.47 -0.38
CA ASP A 77 -14.22 6.42 -1.21
C ASP A 77 -13.98 5.60 -2.48
N ILE A 78 -12.86 5.81 -3.15
CA ILE A 78 -12.50 5.04 -4.34
C ILE A 78 -12.40 3.55 -4.02
N MET A 79 -11.74 3.21 -2.92
CA MET A 79 -11.55 1.81 -2.52
C MET A 79 -12.88 1.16 -2.10
N ASN A 80 -13.76 1.90 -1.45
CA ASN A 80 -15.08 1.39 -1.07
C ASN A 80 -15.95 1.10 -2.29
N VAL A 81 -16.00 2.03 -3.23
CA VAL A 81 -16.81 1.88 -4.45
C VAL A 81 -16.33 0.69 -5.29
N THR A 82 -15.03 0.49 -5.37
CA THR A 82 -14.44 -0.61 -6.16
C THR A 82 -14.36 -1.93 -5.40
N GLY A 83 -14.57 -1.92 -4.08
CA GLY A 83 -14.44 -3.11 -3.24
C GLY A 83 -13.00 -3.49 -2.92
N PHE A 84 -12.01 -2.70 -3.35
CA PHE A 84 -10.60 -3.03 -3.12
C PHE A 84 -10.19 -2.95 -1.66
N ASN A 85 -10.92 -2.20 -0.83
CA ASN A 85 -10.61 -2.09 0.60
C ASN A 85 -10.63 -3.45 1.31
N SER A 86 -11.41 -4.41 0.83
CA SER A 86 -11.50 -5.74 1.45
C SER A 86 -10.24 -6.59 1.25
N PHE A 87 -9.36 -6.21 0.33
CA PHE A 87 -8.13 -6.96 0.06
C PHE A 87 -6.94 -6.53 0.91
N PHE A 88 -7.05 -5.44 1.67
CA PHE A 88 -5.92 -4.84 2.36
C PHE A 88 -6.13 -4.73 3.85
N ASP A 89 -5.01 -4.79 4.59
CA ASP A 89 -4.98 -4.43 6.00
C ASP A 89 -4.73 -2.92 6.08
N ILE A 90 -5.71 -2.18 6.56
CA ILE A 90 -5.71 -0.73 6.56
C ILE A 90 -5.73 -0.22 8.00
N PHE A 91 -4.83 0.71 8.30
CA PHE A 91 -4.75 1.33 9.63
C PHE A 91 -4.85 2.85 9.48
N SER A 92 -5.47 3.49 10.47
CA SER A 92 -5.63 4.94 10.46
C SER A 92 -4.31 5.65 10.70
N THR A 93 -3.44 5.08 11.55
CA THR A 93 -2.17 5.68 11.92
C THR A 93 -1.05 4.66 11.87
N MET A 94 0.17 5.17 11.75
CA MET A 94 1.37 4.33 11.83
C MET A 94 1.47 3.63 13.19
N GLU A 95 1.02 4.31 14.24
CA GLU A 95 1.02 3.73 15.59
C GLU A 95 0.12 2.50 15.67
N GLU A 96 -1.08 2.56 15.12
CA GLU A 96 -2.00 1.41 15.10
C GLU A 96 -1.40 0.26 14.29
N CYS A 97 -0.79 0.56 13.17
CA CYS A 97 -0.12 -0.43 12.34
C CYS A 97 1.01 -1.12 13.10
N GLN A 98 1.82 -0.34 13.80
CA GLN A 98 2.93 -0.87 14.57
C GLN A 98 2.45 -1.81 15.68
N LYS A 99 1.36 -1.48 16.34
CA LYS A 99 0.77 -2.35 17.37
C LYS A 99 0.33 -3.70 16.78
N ALA A 100 -0.26 -3.68 15.59
CA ALA A 100 -0.68 -4.90 14.92
C ALA A 100 0.51 -5.76 14.53
N ILE A 101 1.61 -5.14 14.10
CA ILE A 101 2.84 -5.85 13.73
C ILE A 101 3.48 -6.51 14.95
N ASP A 102 3.47 -5.83 16.09
CA ASP A 102 4.12 -6.30 17.31
C ASP A 102 3.36 -7.44 18.00
N HIS A 103 2.17 -7.74 17.52
CA HIS A 103 1.42 -8.89 17.97
C HIS A 103 1.80 -10.12 17.14
#